data_6cb400d1f8ee9c022d1e49ff58e73ae1
#
_entry.id   6cb400d1f8ee9c022d1e49ff58e73ae1
#
_cell.length_a   1.000
_cell.length_b   1.000
_cell.length_c   1.000
_cell.angle_alpha   90.00
_cell.angle_beta   90.00
_cell.angle_gamma   90.00
#
_symmetry.space_group_name_H-M   'P 1'
#
loop_
_entity.id
_entity.type
_entity.pdbx_description
1 polymer ?
#
loop_
_entity_poly.entity_id
_entity_poly.type
_entity_poly.pdbx_seq_one_letter_code
_entity_poly.pdbx_strand_id
1 'polypeptide(L)'
;GLYCMTDKIDRKLLGLKKARLTENGYVQTKGLLYKGISWGNNTDIHLLSYNEADTNRGTWNSWELQYPDEYPSVDTWQPLMNLIEFCSDKTTNEQFAKGYEEYFFTDNLTDYVVFTLGLGIGDNAYKNTFLSLVDITIAHRFLITPWDMDMSLGGHWNGKYNEILADVNRYNEISPFNRLIVNNIAGFRDKLKDKWKAHHTTLFSMEGISKRLDNYANMFLLSGAWEREYNKWNENPVTLKESILDELDYIKTWYQKNYDNLCRQFGVQPVNAIVNTTLSTTPHSLNGVYTLDGRKIDKNQLHEMKTGVYIVNGRKVIAR
;
A
#
# COMPACT_ATOMS: atom_id res chain seq x y z
N GLY A 1 3.56 -15.35 -18.54
CA GLY A 1 3.75 -14.00 -18.05
C GLY A 1 4.08 -13.94 -16.56
N LEU A 2 4.63 -12.85 -16.13
CA LEU A 2 4.77 -12.54 -14.70
C LEU A 2 3.42 -12.07 -14.17
N TYR A 3 3.04 -12.55 -13.00
CA TYR A 3 1.79 -12.17 -12.33
C TYR A 3 2.08 -11.83 -10.88
N CYS A 4 1.52 -10.72 -10.41
CA CYS A 4 1.57 -10.37 -9.01
C CYS A 4 0.42 -11.09 -8.27
N MET A 5 0.75 -11.79 -7.20
CA MET A 5 -0.24 -12.34 -6.28
C MET A 5 -0.40 -11.37 -5.12
N THR A 6 -1.59 -10.84 -4.96
CA THR A 6 -1.94 -9.94 -3.86
C THR A 6 -3.12 -10.47 -3.08
N ASP A 7 -3.19 -10.13 -1.79
CA ASP A 7 -4.41 -10.33 -1.01
C ASP A 7 -5.48 -9.35 -1.50
N LYS A 8 -6.71 -9.84 -1.60
CA LYS A 8 -7.84 -8.96 -1.86
C LYS A 8 -8.14 -8.14 -0.61
N ILE A 9 -8.12 -6.81 -0.74
CA ILE A 9 -8.59 -5.93 0.33
C ILE A 9 -10.11 -6.10 0.43
N ASP A 10 -10.55 -6.80 1.45
CA ASP A 10 -11.97 -7.09 1.67
C ASP A 10 -12.32 -7.10 3.17
N ARG A 11 -13.59 -7.34 3.44
CA ARG A 11 -14.12 -7.44 4.80
C ARG A 11 -13.34 -8.45 5.67
N LYS A 12 -12.95 -9.59 5.11
CA LYS A 12 -12.30 -10.68 5.88
C LYS A 12 -10.87 -10.31 6.22
N LEU A 13 -10.10 -9.81 5.24
CA LEU A 13 -8.72 -9.39 5.44
C LEU A 13 -8.62 -8.30 6.50
N LEU A 14 -9.52 -7.31 6.45
CA LEU A 14 -9.53 -6.17 7.37
C LEU A 14 -10.30 -6.44 8.69
N GLY A 15 -10.85 -7.65 8.87
CA GLY A 15 -11.57 -8.00 10.09
C GLY A 15 -12.88 -7.24 10.32
N LEU A 16 -13.48 -6.67 9.27
CA LEU A 16 -14.68 -5.85 9.41
C LEU A 16 -15.88 -6.69 9.81
N LYS A 17 -16.70 -6.15 10.69
CA LYS A 17 -17.91 -6.82 11.17
C LYS A 17 -18.94 -6.97 10.06
N LYS A 18 -19.58 -8.14 10.03
CA LYS A 18 -20.57 -8.48 9.01
C LYS A 18 -21.85 -7.66 9.20
N ALA A 19 -22.37 -7.06 8.13
CA ALA A 19 -23.72 -6.52 8.09
C ALA A 19 -24.74 -7.64 8.34
N ARG A 20 -25.87 -7.33 8.93
CA ARG A 20 -26.93 -8.29 9.22
C ARG A 20 -28.24 -7.83 8.60
N LEU A 21 -28.89 -8.71 7.89
CA LEU A 21 -30.30 -8.52 7.53
C LEU A 21 -31.14 -8.86 8.74
N THR A 22 -31.98 -7.92 9.18
CA THR A 22 -32.94 -8.15 10.28
C THR A 22 -34.16 -8.89 9.75
N GLU A 23 -34.95 -9.45 10.66
CA GLU A 23 -36.21 -10.17 10.35
C GLU A 23 -37.21 -9.28 9.59
N ASN A 24 -37.15 -7.96 9.80
CA ASN A 24 -37.98 -6.97 9.12
C ASN A 24 -37.43 -6.53 7.77
N GLY A 25 -36.39 -7.20 7.23
CA GLY A 25 -35.75 -6.82 5.96
C GLY A 25 -34.85 -5.58 6.01
N TYR A 26 -34.59 -5.05 7.20
CA TYR A 26 -33.67 -3.91 7.38
C TYR A 26 -32.22 -4.40 7.47
N VAL A 27 -31.29 -3.70 6.83
CA VAL A 27 -29.86 -4.01 6.88
C VAL A 27 -29.20 -3.24 8.02
N GLN A 28 -28.80 -3.96 9.06
CA GLN A 28 -27.97 -3.42 10.12
C GLN A 28 -26.51 -3.38 9.64
N THR A 29 -26.05 -2.22 9.19
CA THR A 29 -24.66 -1.99 8.82
C THR A 29 -23.76 -1.97 10.06
N LYS A 30 -22.59 -2.62 9.97
CA LYS A 30 -21.58 -2.65 11.04
C LYS A 30 -20.18 -2.27 10.51
N GLY A 31 -19.59 -3.11 9.69
CA GLY A 31 -18.32 -2.77 9.02
C GLY A 31 -18.58 -2.02 7.73
N LEU A 32 -17.66 -1.12 7.35
CA LEU A 32 -17.72 -0.37 6.10
C LEU A 32 -16.35 -0.34 5.44
N LEU A 33 -16.34 -0.44 4.10
CA LEU A 33 -15.14 -0.34 3.28
C LEU A 33 -15.41 0.52 2.07
N TYR A 34 -14.64 1.57 1.91
CA TYR A 34 -14.69 2.49 0.77
C TYR A 34 -13.35 2.47 0.03
N LYS A 35 -13.38 2.59 -1.30
CA LYS A 35 -12.21 2.72 -2.15
C LYS A 35 -12.22 4.05 -2.88
N GLY A 36 -11.12 4.80 -2.80
CA GLY A 36 -10.88 5.97 -3.64
C GLY A 36 -10.51 5.54 -5.05
N ILE A 37 -11.29 5.97 -6.07
CA ILE A 37 -11.19 5.46 -7.45
C ILE A 37 -10.77 6.49 -8.48
N SER A 38 -10.58 7.74 -8.09
CA SER A 38 -10.25 8.81 -9.03
C SER A 38 -9.08 9.68 -8.56
N TRP A 39 -8.32 10.18 -9.50
CA TRP A 39 -7.39 11.27 -9.27
C TRP A 39 -8.13 12.59 -9.15
N GLY A 40 -7.69 13.41 -8.21
CA GLY A 40 -8.14 14.77 -8.05
C GLY A 40 -9.15 14.96 -6.95
N ASN A 41 -9.78 16.11 -6.99
CA ASN A 41 -10.50 16.70 -5.86
C ASN A 41 -11.67 15.87 -5.34
N ASN A 42 -12.25 15.00 -6.15
CA ASN A 42 -13.44 14.25 -5.74
C ASN A 42 -13.16 13.12 -4.75
N THR A 43 -11.91 12.64 -4.65
CA THR A 43 -11.45 11.70 -3.62
C THR A 43 -10.76 12.39 -2.46
N ASP A 44 -10.57 13.69 -2.55
CA ASP A 44 -10.03 14.48 -1.46
C ASP A 44 -11.09 14.63 -0.36
N ILE A 45 -10.72 14.21 0.85
CA ILE A 45 -11.67 14.08 1.96
C ILE A 45 -12.25 15.45 2.42
N HIS A 46 -11.60 16.58 2.09
CA HIS A 46 -12.09 17.90 2.53
C HIS A 46 -13.10 18.56 1.58
N LEU A 47 -13.30 18.02 0.39
CA LEU A 47 -14.16 18.66 -0.61
C LEU A 47 -15.62 18.21 -0.49
N LEU A 48 -16.49 19.15 -0.27
CA LEU A 48 -17.92 18.94 -0.10
C LEU A 48 -18.72 19.04 -1.42
N SER A 49 -18.17 18.60 -2.54
CA SER A 49 -18.92 18.55 -3.79
C SER A 49 -19.60 17.19 -3.95
N TYR A 50 -20.73 16.99 -3.32
CA TYR A 50 -21.47 15.74 -3.45
C TYR A 50 -22.97 15.97 -3.69
N ASN A 51 -23.59 14.98 -4.33
CA ASN A 51 -25.02 14.93 -4.53
C ASN A 51 -25.63 13.86 -3.62
N GLU A 52 -26.39 14.26 -2.62
CA GLU A 52 -27.05 13.35 -1.67
C GLU A 52 -28.01 12.37 -2.36
N ALA A 53 -28.57 12.74 -3.50
CA ALA A 53 -29.48 11.87 -4.28
C ALA A 53 -28.82 10.58 -4.78
N ASP A 54 -27.47 10.52 -4.81
CA ASP A 54 -26.74 9.36 -5.32
C ASP A 54 -26.38 8.30 -4.24
N THR A 55 -26.87 8.44 -3.01
CA THR A 55 -26.55 7.53 -1.90
C THR A 55 -27.03 6.10 -2.08
N ASN A 56 -27.98 5.83 -2.97
CA ASN A 56 -28.45 4.48 -3.28
C ASN A 56 -27.58 3.75 -4.34
N ARG A 57 -26.44 4.32 -4.68
CA ARG A 57 -25.49 3.74 -5.64
C ARG A 57 -24.26 3.18 -4.91
N GLY A 58 -23.60 2.20 -5.52
CA GLY A 58 -22.32 1.67 -5.07
C GLY A 58 -21.14 2.63 -5.22
N THR A 59 -21.34 3.74 -5.94
CA THR A 59 -20.38 4.85 -6.08
C THR A 59 -21.01 6.17 -5.67
N TRP A 60 -20.26 6.94 -4.90
CA TRP A 60 -20.65 8.26 -4.48
C TRP A 60 -19.43 9.19 -4.51
N ASN A 61 -19.56 10.31 -5.23
CA ASN A 61 -18.40 11.13 -5.53
C ASN A 61 -17.34 10.31 -6.29
N SER A 62 -16.12 10.28 -5.89
CA SER A 62 -15.09 9.37 -6.42
C SER A 62 -14.73 8.25 -5.43
N TRP A 63 -15.68 7.86 -4.62
CA TRP A 63 -15.60 6.74 -3.70
C TRP A 63 -16.49 5.59 -4.16
N GLU A 64 -16.02 4.38 -4.02
CA GLU A 64 -16.74 3.15 -4.29
C GLU A 64 -16.98 2.40 -2.98
N LEU A 65 -18.23 2.00 -2.73
CA LEU A 65 -18.58 1.16 -1.58
C LEU A 65 -18.19 -0.29 -1.88
N GLN A 66 -17.14 -0.75 -1.23
CA GLN A 66 -16.63 -2.12 -1.38
C GLN A 66 -17.26 -3.11 -0.38
N TYR A 67 -17.83 -2.59 0.71
CA TYR A 67 -18.56 -3.37 1.67
C TYR A 67 -19.43 -2.48 2.57
N PRO A 68 -20.70 -2.82 2.81
CA PRO A 68 -21.48 -3.87 2.12
C PRO A 68 -21.94 -3.38 0.72
N ASP A 69 -21.36 -3.93 -0.33
CA ASP A 69 -21.59 -3.52 -1.73
C ASP A 69 -23.01 -3.83 -2.24
N GLU A 70 -23.67 -4.80 -1.62
CA GLU A 70 -25.04 -5.19 -1.95
C GLU A 70 -26.11 -4.21 -1.41
N TYR A 71 -25.75 -3.30 -0.50
CA TYR A 71 -26.69 -2.47 0.23
C TYR A 71 -26.27 -0.99 0.32
N PRO A 72 -26.05 -0.31 -0.80
CA PRO A 72 -25.76 1.12 -0.77
C PRO A 72 -27.01 1.90 -0.27
N SER A 73 -26.79 2.80 0.64
CA SER A 73 -27.84 3.63 1.24
C SER A 73 -27.23 4.86 1.90
N VAL A 74 -28.06 5.81 2.31
CA VAL A 74 -27.58 6.94 3.11
C VAL A 74 -26.85 6.50 4.37
N ASP A 75 -27.28 5.44 5.02
CA ASP A 75 -26.65 4.93 6.25
C ASP A 75 -25.25 4.36 6.00
N THR A 76 -25.00 3.80 4.81
CA THR A 76 -23.66 3.30 4.43
C THR A 76 -22.72 4.42 4.01
N TRP A 77 -23.21 5.55 3.53
CA TRP A 77 -22.40 6.69 3.12
C TRP A 77 -22.24 7.76 4.22
N GLN A 78 -23.17 7.81 5.18
CA GLN A 78 -23.16 8.84 6.21
C GLN A 78 -21.84 8.94 7.01
N PRO A 79 -21.18 7.83 7.40
CA PRO A 79 -19.88 7.94 8.07
C PRO A 79 -18.80 8.63 7.22
N LEU A 80 -18.74 8.36 5.91
CA LEU A 80 -17.80 9.03 5.01
C LEU A 80 -18.18 10.51 4.81
N MET A 81 -19.45 10.84 4.70
CA MET A 81 -19.94 12.22 4.63
C MET A 81 -19.54 13.01 5.86
N ASN A 82 -19.71 12.43 7.05
CA ASN A 82 -19.33 13.05 8.32
C ASN A 82 -17.81 13.29 8.39
N LEU A 83 -17.02 12.33 7.90
CA LEU A 83 -15.57 12.49 7.80
C LEU A 83 -15.18 13.66 6.89
N ILE A 84 -15.78 13.74 5.70
CA ILE A 84 -15.52 14.82 4.73
C ILE A 84 -15.92 16.17 5.32
N GLU A 85 -17.08 16.26 5.96
CA GLU A 85 -17.51 17.50 6.61
C GLU A 85 -16.55 17.91 7.74
N PHE A 86 -16.14 16.96 8.58
CA PHE A 86 -15.16 17.20 9.64
C PHE A 86 -13.79 17.66 9.10
N CYS A 87 -13.34 17.12 7.99
CA CYS A 87 -12.08 17.50 7.35
C CYS A 87 -12.16 18.78 6.53
N SER A 88 -13.35 19.31 6.26
CA SER A 88 -13.57 20.50 5.45
C SER A 88 -13.29 21.80 6.22
N ASP A 89 -13.33 22.92 5.50
CA ASP A 89 -13.17 24.27 6.06
C ASP A 89 -14.25 24.68 7.05
N LYS A 90 -15.35 23.93 7.16
CA LYS A 90 -16.37 24.13 8.20
C LYS A 90 -15.84 23.86 9.61
N THR A 91 -14.79 23.06 9.72
CA THR A 91 -14.13 22.73 10.99
C THR A 91 -12.86 23.57 11.15
N THR A 92 -12.77 24.38 12.19
CA THR A 92 -11.54 25.15 12.48
C THR A 92 -10.38 24.22 12.82
N ASN A 93 -9.13 24.70 12.70
CA ASN A 93 -7.96 23.91 13.07
C ASN A 93 -7.97 23.50 14.56
N GLU A 94 -8.54 24.35 15.43
CA GLU A 94 -8.68 24.02 16.85
C GLU A 94 -9.69 22.90 17.09
N GLN A 95 -10.85 22.95 16.41
CA GLN A 95 -11.84 21.88 16.46
C GLN A 95 -11.30 20.58 15.87
N PHE A 96 -10.61 20.66 14.74
CA PHE A 96 -9.96 19.52 14.12
C PHE A 96 -8.91 18.89 15.06
N ALA A 97 -8.06 19.70 15.69
CA ALA A 97 -7.04 19.21 16.62
C ALA A 97 -7.65 18.48 17.84
N LYS A 98 -8.83 18.91 18.29
CA LYS A 98 -9.54 18.27 19.41
C LYS A 98 -10.27 16.99 19.03
N GLY A 99 -10.76 16.91 17.79
CA GLY A 99 -11.67 15.84 17.35
C GLY A 99 -11.06 14.80 16.39
N TYR A 100 -9.86 15.03 15.83
CA TYR A 100 -9.37 14.14 14.76
C TYR A 100 -9.17 12.68 15.21
N GLU A 101 -8.85 12.43 16.47
CA GLU A 101 -8.71 11.08 17.02
C GLU A 101 -10.05 10.34 17.21
N GLU A 102 -11.17 11.03 17.06
CA GLU A 102 -12.49 10.40 16.97
C GLU A 102 -12.74 9.78 15.59
N TYR A 103 -12.06 10.30 14.56
CA TYR A 103 -12.18 9.85 13.19
C TYR A 103 -11.02 9.00 12.70
N PHE A 104 -9.83 9.12 13.29
CA PHE A 104 -8.63 8.43 12.83
C PHE A 104 -7.81 7.81 13.95
N PHE A 105 -7.07 6.78 13.59
CA PHE A 105 -5.99 6.25 14.40
C PHE A 105 -4.68 6.93 13.99
N THR A 106 -4.10 7.73 14.86
CA THR A 106 -2.86 8.48 14.59
C THR A 106 -1.72 7.57 14.12
N ASP A 107 -1.54 6.41 14.76
CA ASP A 107 -0.50 5.45 14.36
C ASP A 107 -0.71 4.92 12.94
N ASN A 108 -1.95 4.61 12.55
CA ASN A 108 -2.24 4.15 11.20
C ASN A 108 -2.01 5.25 10.15
N LEU A 109 -2.36 6.50 10.45
CA LEU A 109 -2.07 7.62 9.55
C LEU A 109 -0.57 7.85 9.38
N THR A 110 0.20 7.79 10.47
CA THR A 110 1.66 7.97 10.41
C THR A 110 2.35 6.80 9.72
N ASP A 111 1.90 5.56 9.95
CA ASP A 111 2.37 4.38 9.24
C ASP A 111 2.11 4.49 7.74
N TYR A 112 0.92 4.94 7.36
CA TYR A 112 0.55 5.15 5.95
C TYR A 112 1.46 6.16 5.26
N VAL A 113 1.67 7.33 5.86
CA VAL A 113 2.54 8.37 5.28
C VAL A 113 3.98 7.89 5.19
N VAL A 114 4.53 7.30 6.25
CA VAL A 114 5.91 6.82 6.26
C VAL A 114 6.11 5.67 5.27
N PHE A 115 5.14 4.77 5.15
CA PHE A 115 5.18 3.67 4.19
C PHE A 115 5.17 4.16 2.74
N THR A 116 4.24 5.04 2.41
CA THR A 116 4.14 5.58 1.05
C THR A 116 5.34 6.43 0.66
N LEU A 117 5.87 7.26 1.56
CA LEU A 117 7.10 8.01 1.35
C LEU A 117 8.32 7.07 1.24
N GLY A 118 8.43 6.09 2.14
CA GLY A 118 9.56 5.15 2.17
C GLY A 118 9.74 4.38 0.87
N LEU A 119 8.64 3.97 0.24
CA LEU A 119 8.65 3.26 -1.04
C LEU A 119 8.44 4.19 -2.25
N GLY A 120 8.23 5.48 -2.05
CA GLY A 120 8.00 6.46 -3.12
C GLY A 120 6.71 6.20 -3.91
N ILE A 121 5.67 5.76 -3.22
CA ILE A 121 4.39 5.43 -3.86
C ILE A 121 3.68 6.70 -4.29
N GLY A 122 3.38 6.80 -5.59
CA GLY A 122 2.87 8.01 -6.20
C GLY A 122 1.36 8.20 -6.12
N ASP A 123 0.61 7.15 -6.36
CA ASP A 123 -0.85 7.21 -6.57
C ASP A 123 -1.68 7.31 -5.29
N ASN A 124 -1.19 6.74 -4.21
CA ASN A 124 -1.95 6.53 -2.97
C ASN A 124 -2.27 7.81 -2.18
N ALA A 125 -1.94 8.96 -2.74
CA ALA A 125 -2.32 10.24 -2.17
C ALA A 125 -3.82 10.56 -2.37
N TYR A 126 -4.39 10.16 -3.52
CA TYR A 126 -5.77 10.50 -3.91
C TYR A 126 -6.61 9.26 -4.22
N LYS A 127 -6.08 8.32 -4.99
CA LYS A 127 -6.76 7.07 -5.35
C LYS A 127 -5.98 5.86 -4.81
N ASN A 128 -6.44 4.67 -5.12
CA ASN A 128 -5.80 3.44 -4.68
C ASN A 128 -5.65 3.36 -3.15
N THR A 129 -6.62 3.93 -2.48
CA THR A 129 -6.69 4.02 -1.02
C THR A 129 -8.02 3.46 -0.55
N PHE A 130 -7.97 2.63 0.47
CA PHE A 130 -9.17 2.17 1.15
C PHE A 130 -9.32 2.90 2.50
N LEU A 131 -10.54 3.32 2.79
CA LEU A 131 -10.97 3.75 4.13
C LEU A 131 -11.91 2.70 4.69
N SER A 132 -11.63 2.24 5.90
CA SER A 132 -12.45 1.20 6.53
C SER A 132 -12.84 1.55 7.96
N LEU A 133 -14.05 1.13 8.34
CA LEU A 133 -14.59 1.16 9.69
C LEU A 133 -14.85 -0.27 10.12
N VAL A 134 -14.22 -0.70 11.22
CA VAL A 134 -14.31 -2.11 11.68
C VAL A 134 -15.70 -2.43 12.20
N ASP A 135 -16.26 -1.58 13.06
CA ASP A 135 -17.61 -1.69 13.62
C ASP A 135 -18.11 -0.30 14.01
N ILE A 136 -19.03 0.26 13.22
CA ILE A 136 -19.60 1.60 13.46
C ILE A 136 -20.48 1.66 14.70
N THR A 137 -20.89 0.52 15.26
CA THR A 137 -21.63 0.50 16.52
C THR A 137 -20.76 0.70 17.75
N ILE A 138 -19.44 0.63 17.57
CA ILE A 138 -18.44 0.78 18.64
C ILE A 138 -17.63 2.07 18.46
N ALA A 139 -17.13 2.33 17.25
CA ALA A 139 -16.29 3.48 16.95
C ALA A 139 -16.41 3.90 15.49
N HIS A 140 -16.23 5.22 15.24
CA HIS A 140 -16.25 5.81 13.91
C HIS A 140 -14.83 6.14 13.41
N ARG A 141 -13.80 5.47 13.91
CA ARG A 141 -12.41 5.68 13.51
C ARG A 141 -12.09 4.91 12.24
N PHE A 142 -11.66 5.65 11.24
CA PHE A 142 -11.22 5.11 9.96
C PHE A 142 -9.79 4.58 10.05
N LEU A 143 -9.59 3.43 9.41
CA LEU A 143 -8.28 2.91 9.03
C LEU A 143 -8.06 3.19 7.55
N ILE A 144 -6.86 3.68 7.20
CA ILE A 144 -6.43 3.88 5.83
C ILE A 144 -5.52 2.72 5.41
N THR A 145 -5.75 2.17 4.22
CA THR A 145 -4.98 1.04 3.67
C THR A 145 -4.58 1.35 2.23
N PRO A 146 -3.29 1.25 1.84
CA PRO A 146 -2.84 1.47 0.48
C PRO A 146 -3.18 0.26 -0.42
N TRP A 147 -3.36 0.53 -1.71
CA TRP A 147 -3.61 -0.46 -2.74
C TRP A 147 -2.91 -0.05 -4.04
N ASP A 148 -2.61 -1.03 -4.93
CA ASP A 148 -2.07 -0.79 -6.27
C ASP A 148 -0.79 0.05 -6.24
N MET A 149 0.27 -0.56 -5.69
CA MET A 149 1.54 0.13 -5.42
C MET A 149 2.56 -0.06 -6.55
N ASP A 150 2.10 -0.20 -7.79
CA ASP A 150 2.94 -0.37 -8.99
C ASP A 150 3.82 0.84 -9.28
N MET A 151 3.38 2.05 -8.89
CA MET A 151 4.17 3.28 -8.94
C MET A 151 5.10 3.45 -7.74
N SER A 152 5.75 2.40 -7.30
CA SER A 152 6.74 2.44 -6.20
C SER A 152 8.18 2.35 -6.72
N LEU A 153 9.14 2.65 -5.84
CA LEU A 153 10.57 2.42 -6.05
C LEU A 153 11.13 3.04 -7.34
N GLY A 154 10.63 4.22 -7.70
CA GLY A 154 11.04 4.94 -8.91
C GLY A 154 10.31 4.50 -10.17
N GLY A 155 9.24 3.70 -10.05
CA GLY A 155 8.33 3.40 -11.15
C GLY A 155 7.36 4.55 -11.45
N HIS A 156 6.80 4.55 -12.66
CA HIS A 156 5.79 5.50 -13.09
C HIS A 156 4.65 4.75 -13.80
N TRP A 157 3.43 5.27 -13.74
CA TRP A 157 2.21 4.64 -14.28
C TRP A 157 2.30 4.23 -15.77
N ASN A 158 3.15 4.90 -16.53
CA ASN A 158 3.35 4.60 -17.95
C ASN A 158 4.50 3.60 -18.21
N GLY A 159 4.97 2.92 -17.19
CA GLY A 159 6.08 1.97 -17.24
C GLY A 159 7.46 2.59 -17.40
N LYS A 160 7.57 3.91 -17.35
CA LYS A 160 8.88 4.61 -17.40
C LYS A 160 9.45 4.76 -16.00
N TYR A 161 10.72 5.15 -15.95
CA TYR A 161 11.40 5.48 -14.70
C TYR A 161 11.03 6.89 -14.23
N ASN A 162 10.95 7.06 -12.93
CA ASN A 162 10.69 8.34 -12.30
C ASN A 162 11.78 8.65 -11.27
N GLU A 163 12.57 9.69 -11.56
CA GLU A 163 13.64 10.12 -10.65
C GLU A 163 13.17 11.00 -9.51
N ILE A 164 11.89 11.34 -9.45
CA ILE A 164 11.31 12.16 -8.38
C ILE A 164 11.40 11.38 -7.07
N LEU A 165 12.03 12.01 -6.08
CA LEU A 165 12.11 11.46 -4.73
C LEU A 165 10.90 11.85 -3.90
N ALA A 166 10.62 11.07 -2.89
CA ALA A 166 9.51 11.35 -1.98
C ALA A 166 9.72 12.66 -1.22
N ASP A 167 8.63 13.42 -1.07
CA ASP A 167 8.61 14.66 -0.30
C ASP A 167 7.41 14.63 0.65
N VAL A 168 7.66 14.85 1.94
CA VAL A 168 6.60 14.93 2.96
C VAL A 168 5.62 16.06 2.65
N ASN A 169 6.09 17.14 2.02
CA ASN A 169 5.26 18.27 1.65
C ASN A 169 4.21 17.94 0.57
N ARG A 170 4.35 16.82 -0.12
CA ARG A 170 3.31 16.33 -1.05
C ARG A 170 1.96 16.16 -0.37
N TYR A 171 1.95 15.86 0.91
CA TYR A 171 0.73 15.71 1.69
C TYR A 171 0.12 17.03 2.16
N ASN A 172 0.78 18.18 1.92
CA ASN A 172 0.27 19.49 2.35
C ASN A 172 -1.03 19.90 1.65
N GLU A 173 -1.36 19.31 0.52
CA GLU A 173 -2.58 19.58 -0.24
C GLU A 173 -3.63 18.48 -0.10
N ILE A 174 -3.34 17.44 0.68
CA ILE A 174 -4.17 16.23 0.78
C ILE A 174 -4.80 16.14 2.17
N SER A 175 -6.10 16.23 2.24
CA SER A 175 -6.83 16.05 3.50
C SER A 175 -6.87 14.58 3.93
N PRO A 176 -6.75 14.27 5.21
CA PRO A 176 -6.60 15.18 6.36
C PRO A 176 -5.14 15.60 6.63
N PHE A 177 -4.19 15.10 5.86
CA PHE A 177 -2.74 15.27 6.10
C PHE A 177 -2.29 16.73 6.03
N ASN A 178 -2.91 17.53 5.14
CA ASN A 178 -2.62 18.95 5.02
C ASN A 178 -2.70 19.66 6.38
N ARG A 179 -3.78 19.44 7.13
CA ARG A 179 -3.95 20.04 8.46
C ARG A 179 -2.98 19.48 9.48
N LEU A 180 -2.82 18.16 9.50
CA LEU A 180 -1.94 17.46 10.44
C LEU A 180 -0.47 17.86 10.25
N ILE A 181 0.00 17.94 8.99
CA ILE A 181 1.41 18.20 8.68
C ILE A 181 1.71 19.70 8.71
N VAL A 182 0.93 20.52 7.99
CA VAL A 182 1.22 21.97 7.88
C VAL A 182 1.16 22.65 9.25
N ASN A 183 0.15 22.34 10.04
CA ASN A 183 -0.07 22.97 11.34
C ASN A 183 0.56 22.18 12.51
N ASN A 184 1.23 21.05 12.23
CA ASN A 184 1.78 20.13 13.23
C ASN A 184 0.77 19.78 14.34
N ILE A 185 -0.49 19.55 13.95
CA ILE A 185 -1.58 19.26 14.88
C ILE A 185 -1.23 18.01 15.70
N ALA A 186 -1.37 18.10 17.00
CA ALA A 186 -1.03 17.06 17.96
C ALA A 186 0.39 16.48 17.81
N GLY A 187 1.33 17.29 17.30
CA GLY A 187 2.71 16.86 17.06
C GLY A 187 2.87 15.84 15.93
N PHE A 188 1.98 15.88 14.92
CA PHE A 188 1.96 14.87 13.87
C PHE A 188 3.28 14.77 13.09
N ARG A 189 3.94 15.92 12.81
CA ARG A 189 5.26 15.92 12.15
C ARG A 189 6.33 15.25 13.00
N ASP A 190 6.29 15.42 14.31
CA ASP A 190 7.23 14.79 15.24
C ASP A 190 6.97 13.27 15.27
N LYS A 191 5.70 12.87 15.27
CA LYS A 191 5.32 11.44 15.18
C LYS A 191 5.79 10.78 13.87
N LEU A 192 5.72 11.49 12.73
CA LEU A 192 6.28 11.00 11.46
C LEU A 192 7.80 10.81 11.56
N LYS A 193 8.50 11.78 12.13
CA LYS A 193 9.95 11.70 12.37
C LYS A 193 10.31 10.52 13.27
N ASP A 194 9.60 10.34 14.37
CA ASP A 194 9.83 9.23 15.32
C ASP A 194 9.54 7.88 14.65
N LYS A 195 8.48 7.80 13.84
CA LYS A 195 8.14 6.59 13.09
C LYS A 195 9.23 6.25 12.05
N TRP A 196 9.70 7.23 11.28
CA TRP A 196 10.83 7.04 10.37
C TRP A 196 12.08 6.59 11.13
N LYS A 197 12.44 7.28 12.22
CA LYS A 197 13.58 6.94 13.07
C LYS A 197 13.50 5.52 13.63
N ALA A 198 12.32 5.04 13.98
CA ALA A 198 12.12 3.67 14.49
C ALA A 198 12.33 2.60 13.41
N HIS A 199 12.03 2.92 12.14
CA HIS A 199 11.94 1.91 11.08
C HIS A 199 12.98 2.04 9.97
N HIS A 200 13.72 3.15 9.85
CA HIS A 200 14.70 3.36 8.78
C HIS A 200 15.87 2.35 8.82
N THR A 201 16.22 1.84 10.00
CA THR A 201 17.28 0.83 10.16
C THR A 201 16.77 -0.63 10.14
N THR A 202 15.47 -0.82 10.02
CA THR A 202 14.82 -2.14 10.05
C THR A 202 14.00 -2.37 8.80
N LEU A 203 12.73 -1.97 8.80
CA LEU A 203 11.80 -2.20 7.67
C LEU A 203 12.26 -1.51 6.37
N PHE A 204 12.80 -0.30 6.50
CA PHE A 204 13.29 0.52 5.38
C PHE A 204 14.80 0.51 5.23
N SER A 205 15.52 -0.38 5.93
CA SER A 205 16.98 -0.46 5.81
C SER A 205 17.39 -0.81 4.38
N MET A 206 18.49 -0.20 3.90
CA MET A 206 19.08 -0.52 2.59
C MET A 206 19.37 -2.01 2.44
N GLU A 207 19.90 -2.64 3.50
CA GLU A 207 20.18 -4.07 3.51
C GLU A 207 18.89 -4.90 3.36
N GLY A 208 17.86 -4.59 4.13
CA GLY A 208 16.60 -5.33 4.13
C GLY A 208 15.87 -5.24 2.77
N ILE A 209 15.80 -4.04 2.20
CA ILE A 209 15.18 -3.81 0.88
C ILE A 209 16.01 -4.46 -0.22
N SER A 210 17.33 -4.24 -0.24
CA SER A 210 18.22 -4.84 -1.24
C SER A 210 18.13 -6.37 -1.23
N LYS A 211 18.14 -6.99 -0.06
CA LYS A 211 18.00 -8.45 0.06
C LYS A 211 16.68 -8.98 -0.52
N ARG A 212 15.56 -8.28 -0.31
CA ARG A 212 14.28 -8.65 -0.90
C ARG A 212 14.30 -8.55 -2.41
N LEU A 213 14.84 -7.45 -2.94
CA LEU A 213 14.99 -7.23 -4.37
C LEU A 213 15.89 -8.29 -5.03
N ASP A 214 17.02 -8.62 -4.39
CA ASP A 214 17.93 -9.67 -4.86
C ASP A 214 17.26 -11.04 -4.90
N ASN A 215 16.43 -11.36 -3.91
CA ASN A 215 15.69 -12.61 -3.90
C ASN A 215 14.71 -12.71 -5.06
N TYR A 216 13.98 -11.62 -5.39
CA TYR A 216 13.09 -11.59 -6.54
C TYR A 216 13.86 -11.67 -7.86
N ALA A 217 14.95 -10.90 -8.01
CA ALA A 217 15.78 -10.95 -9.20
C ALA A 217 16.36 -12.36 -9.45
N ASN A 218 16.88 -13.00 -8.40
CA ASN A 218 17.36 -14.38 -8.48
C ASN A 218 16.26 -15.37 -8.88
N MET A 219 15.05 -15.22 -8.33
CA MET A 219 13.92 -16.07 -8.72
C MET A 219 13.57 -15.91 -10.20
N PHE A 220 13.58 -14.69 -10.73
CA PHE A 220 13.30 -14.42 -12.14
C PHE A 220 14.41 -14.92 -13.05
N LEU A 221 15.66 -14.74 -12.68
CA LEU A 221 16.81 -15.27 -13.42
C LEU A 221 16.78 -16.80 -13.49
N LEU A 222 16.67 -17.45 -12.33
CA LEU A 222 16.69 -18.93 -12.26
C LEU A 222 15.51 -19.59 -12.98
N SER A 223 14.37 -18.96 -13.00
CA SER A 223 13.18 -19.45 -13.71
C SER A 223 13.15 -19.09 -15.19
N GLY A 224 14.03 -18.17 -15.66
CA GLY A 224 13.95 -17.58 -17.00
C GLY A 224 12.69 -16.76 -17.24
N ALA A 225 11.99 -16.36 -16.18
CA ALA A 225 10.72 -15.65 -16.29
C ALA A 225 10.90 -14.25 -16.84
N TRP A 226 11.97 -13.56 -16.46
CA TRP A 226 12.27 -12.23 -16.96
C TRP A 226 12.53 -12.21 -18.46
N GLU A 227 13.38 -13.11 -18.96
CA GLU A 227 13.67 -13.23 -20.39
C GLU A 227 12.40 -13.49 -21.22
N ARG A 228 11.52 -14.37 -20.74
CA ARG A 228 10.24 -14.63 -21.42
C ARG A 228 9.31 -13.42 -21.42
N GLU A 229 9.29 -12.66 -20.34
CA GLU A 229 8.49 -11.45 -20.21
C GLU A 229 9.04 -10.34 -21.14
N TYR A 230 10.35 -10.11 -21.09
CA TYR A 230 11.02 -9.15 -21.97
C TYR A 230 10.78 -9.48 -23.44
N ASN A 231 11.04 -10.72 -23.88
CA ASN A 231 10.85 -11.14 -25.27
C ASN A 231 9.39 -11.00 -25.76
N LYS A 232 8.43 -11.06 -24.83
CA LYS A 232 7.02 -10.89 -25.18
C LYS A 232 6.58 -9.42 -25.26
N TRP A 233 7.14 -8.55 -24.46
CA TRP A 233 6.63 -7.19 -24.24
C TRP A 233 7.62 -6.07 -24.56
N ASN A 234 8.83 -6.37 -25.07
CA ASN A 234 9.86 -5.39 -25.37
C ASN A 234 9.45 -4.31 -26.40
N GLU A 235 8.45 -4.59 -27.23
CA GLU A 235 7.90 -3.64 -28.19
C GLU A 235 6.75 -2.79 -27.60
N ASN A 236 6.35 -3.05 -26.39
CA ASN A 236 5.28 -2.32 -25.71
C ASN A 236 5.84 -1.00 -25.13
N PRO A 237 5.02 0.07 -25.00
CA PRO A 237 5.44 1.31 -24.36
C PRO A 237 5.89 1.14 -22.88
N VAL A 238 5.61 0.01 -22.26
CA VAL A 238 6.17 -0.37 -20.95
C VAL A 238 7.64 -0.76 -21.16
N THR A 239 8.52 0.06 -20.66
CA THR A 239 9.97 -0.08 -20.88
C THR A 239 10.56 -1.05 -19.87
N LEU A 240 10.51 -2.35 -20.15
CA LEU A 240 11.33 -3.32 -19.43
C LEU A 240 12.78 -3.22 -19.91
N LYS A 241 13.74 -3.25 -19.01
CA LYS A 241 15.14 -3.46 -19.39
C LYS A 241 15.35 -4.91 -19.78
N GLU A 242 16.21 -5.14 -20.77
CA GLU A 242 16.58 -6.50 -21.18
C GLU A 242 17.15 -7.30 -20.01
N SER A 243 18.02 -6.67 -19.24
CA SER A 243 18.62 -7.29 -18.06
C SER A 243 17.84 -6.91 -16.79
N ILE A 244 17.39 -7.91 -16.04
CA ILE A 244 16.84 -7.69 -14.70
C ILE A 244 17.88 -7.13 -13.72
N LEU A 245 19.16 -7.34 -13.98
CA LEU A 245 20.22 -6.76 -13.15
C LEU A 245 20.28 -5.25 -13.29
N ASP A 246 20.04 -4.73 -14.52
CA ASP A 246 19.95 -3.30 -14.75
C ASP A 246 18.70 -2.68 -14.12
N GLU A 247 17.60 -3.42 -14.08
CA GLU A 247 16.42 -3.01 -13.30
C GLU A 247 16.74 -2.95 -11.82
N LEU A 248 17.38 -3.98 -11.31
CA LEU A 248 17.76 -4.07 -9.91
C LEU A 248 18.70 -2.93 -9.49
N ASP A 249 19.69 -2.61 -10.32
CA ASP A 249 20.63 -1.51 -10.09
C ASP A 249 19.90 -0.17 -10.06
N TYR A 250 18.99 0.06 -11.02
CA TYR A 250 18.15 1.25 -11.02
C TYR A 250 17.34 1.38 -9.74
N ILE A 251 16.60 0.34 -9.36
CA ILE A 251 15.72 0.36 -8.18
C ILE A 251 16.53 0.61 -6.91
N LYS A 252 17.66 -0.08 -6.73
CA LYS A 252 18.53 0.10 -5.56
C LYS A 252 19.13 1.50 -5.50
N THR A 253 19.57 2.04 -6.64
CA THR A 253 20.11 3.40 -6.73
C THR A 253 19.06 4.44 -6.42
N TRP A 254 17.86 4.28 -6.96
CA TRP A 254 16.74 5.16 -6.66
C TRP A 254 16.37 5.09 -5.17
N TYR A 255 16.27 3.88 -4.63
CA TYR A 255 15.92 3.67 -3.23
C TYR A 255 16.93 4.28 -2.27
N GLN A 256 18.25 4.15 -2.54
CA GLN A 256 19.28 4.80 -1.75
C GLN A 256 19.11 6.33 -1.74
N LYS A 257 18.88 6.93 -2.90
CA LYS A 257 18.63 8.38 -3.01
C LYS A 257 17.39 8.80 -2.21
N ASN A 258 16.29 8.01 -2.29
CA ASN A 258 15.06 8.28 -1.57
C ASN A 258 15.24 8.12 -0.04
N TYR A 259 15.93 7.09 0.39
CA TYR A 259 16.28 6.85 1.78
C TYR A 259 17.09 8.01 2.38
N ASP A 260 18.16 8.44 1.69
CA ASP A 260 19.00 9.56 2.14
C ASP A 260 18.21 10.87 2.16
N ASN A 261 17.33 11.06 1.19
CA ASN A 261 16.44 12.22 1.11
C ASN A 261 15.46 12.27 2.30
N LEU A 262 14.82 11.14 2.62
CA LEU A 262 13.89 11.06 3.77
C LEU A 262 14.63 11.19 5.10
N CYS A 263 15.81 10.60 5.25
CA CYS A 263 16.66 10.81 6.43
C CYS A 263 16.95 12.31 6.64
N ARG A 264 17.24 13.05 5.55
CA ARG A 264 17.45 14.50 5.60
C ARG A 264 16.17 15.25 5.98
N GLN A 265 15.04 14.93 5.35
CA GLN A 265 13.76 15.59 5.63
C GLN A 265 13.31 15.39 7.09
N PHE A 266 13.52 14.20 7.63
CA PHE A 266 13.17 13.87 9.01
C PHE A 266 14.30 14.20 10.03
N GLY A 267 15.45 14.70 9.58
CA GLY A 267 16.58 15.05 10.45
C GLY A 267 17.17 13.85 11.19
N VAL A 268 17.25 12.70 10.50
CA VAL A 268 17.83 11.44 10.99
C VAL A 268 19.10 11.14 10.20
N GLN A 269 20.13 10.59 10.86
CA GLN A 269 21.35 10.20 10.17
C GLN A 269 21.10 8.92 9.36
N PRO A 270 21.45 8.88 8.07
CA PRO A 270 21.36 7.66 7.28
C PRO A 270 22.34 6.62 7.80
N VAL A 271 21.92 5.37 7.82
CA VAL A 271 22.80 4.24 8.11
C VAL A 271 23.17 3.59 6.77
N ASN A 272 24.37 3.89 6.28
CA ASN A 272 24.89 3.32 5.05
C ASN A 272 25.43 1.93 5.31
N ALA A 273 24.64 0.92 4.98
CA ALA A 273 25.16 -0.43 4.83
C ALA A 273 25.84 -0.54 3.46
N ILE A 274 27.13 -0.80 3.42
CA ILE A 274 27.80 -1.21 2.17
C ILE A 274 27.27 -2.62 1.86
N VAL A 275 26.27 -2.70 1.03
CA VAL A 275 25.72 -4.00 0.59
C VAL A 275 26.51 -4.47 -0.62
N ASN A 276 27.59 -5.21 -0.36
CA ASN A 276 28.25 -5.99 -1.40
C ASN A 276 27.33 -7.18 -1.75
N THR A 277 26.49 -7.02 -2.75
CA THR A 277 25.68 -8.13 -3.27
C THR A 277 26.48 -8.90 -4.30
N THR A 278 26.96 -10.07 -3.95
CA THR A 278 27.43 -11.08 -4.89
C THR A 278 26.22 -11.86 -5.39
N LEU A 279 25.63 -11.42 -6.51
CA LEU A 279 24.66 -12.24 -7.22
C LEU A 279 25.41 -13.45 -7.80
N SER A 280 24.96 -14.65 -7.46
CA SER A 280 25.49 -15.87 -8.04
C SER A 280 25.04 -15.95 -9.50
N THR A 281 25.95 -15.70 -10.42
CA THR A 281 25.71 -15.81 -11.88
C THR A 281 25.74 -17.27 -12.38
N THR A 282 26.02 -18.22 -11.50
CA THR A 282 25.91 -19.63 -11.85
C THR A 282 24.46 -20.09 -11.76
N PRO A 283 23.91 -20.70 -12.82
CA PRO A 283 22.61 -21.34 -12.77
C PRO A 283 22.67 -22.48 -11.75
N HIS A 284 22.38 -22.21 -10.50
CA HIS A 284 22.12 -23.30 -9.57
C HIS A 284 20.81 -23.94 -10.02
N SER A 285 20.89 -25.23 -10.43
CA SER A 285 19.68 -26.00 -10.61
C SER A 285 18.81 -25.83 -9.36
N LEU A 286 17.55 -25.42 -9.52
CA LEU A 286 16.58 -25.34 -8.43
C LEU A 286 16.29 -26.75 -7.91
N ASN A 287 17.32 -27.39 -7.33
CA ASN A 287 17.17 -28.71 -6.69
C ASN A 287 16.60 -28.50 -5.29
N GLY A 288 15.35 -28.87 -5.12
CA GLY A 288 14.66 -28.76 -3.84
C GLY A 288 13.19 -28.44 -3.98
N VAL A 289 12.54 -28.33 -2.85
CA VAL A 289 11.13 -27.96 -2.75
C VAL A 289 11.06 -26.54 -2.18
N TYR A 290 10.24 -25.70 -2.80
CA TYR A 290 10.03 -24.33 -2.41
C TYR A 290 8.53 -24.01 -2.31
N THR A 291 8.15 -23.20 -1.38
CA THR A 291 6.83 -22.58 -1.31
C THR A 291 6.67 -21.54 -2.43
N LEU A 292 5.45 -21.08 -2.72
CA LEU A 292 5.21 -20.06 -3.75
C LEU A 292 5.85 -18.70 -3.42
N ASP A 293 6.08 -18.42 -2.13
CA ASP A 293 6.80 -17.24 -1.65
C ASP A 293 8.33 -17.41 -1.66
N GLY A 294 8.84 -18.49 -2.29
CA GLY A 294 10.27 -18.75 -2.51
C GLY A 294 11.04 -19.31 -1.32
N ARG A 295 10.38 -19.66 -0.21
CA ARG A 295 11.04 -20.32 0.91
C ARG A 295 11.39 -21.76 0.56
N LYS A 296 12.66 -22.14 0.74
CA LYS A 296 13.10 -23.53 0.60
C LYS A 296 12.59 -24.36 1.78
N ILE A 297 11.97 -25.47 1.47
CA ILE A 297 11.52 -26.47 2.47
C ILE A 297 12.66 -27.44 2.72
N ASP A 298 13.04 -27.60 3.97
CA ASP A 298 14.04 -28.59 4.37
C ASP A 298 13.57 -30.01 4.05
N LYS A 299 14.51 -30.90 3.64
CA LYS A 299 14.18 -32.29 3.33
C LYS A 299 13.51 -33.01 4.50
N ASN A 300 13.84 -32.64 5.73
CA ASN A 300 13.27 -33.21 6.95
C ASN A 300 11.81 -32.75 7.20
N GLN A 301 11.38 -31.67 6.56
CA GLN A 301 10.03 -31.11 6.69
C GLN A 301 9.10 -31.51 5.52
N LEU A 302 9.59 -32.30 4.57
CA LEU A 302 8.77 -32.71 3.41
C LEU A 302 7.55 -33.54 3.81
N HIS A 303 7.60 -34.26 4.92
CA HIS A 303 6.49 -35.04 5.46
C HIS A 303 5.41 -34.17 6.17
N GLU A 304 5.75 -32.92 6.49
CA GLU A 304 4.84 -31.94 7.10
C GLU A 304 4.14 -31.04 6.06
N MET A 305 4.41 -31.29 4.76
CA MET A 305 3.82 -30.48 3.70
C MET A 305 2.29 -30.57 3.73
N LYS A 306 1.68 -29.41 3.90
CA LYS A 306 0.21 -29.28 3.80
C LYS A 306 -0.22 -29.36 2.34
N THR A 307 -1.48 -29.72 2.10
CA THR A 307 -2.11 -29.57 0.78
C THR A 307 -1.88 -28.17 0.25
N GLY A 308 -1.30 -28.05 -0.94
CA GLY A 308 -0.93 -26.75 -1.49
C GLY A 308 -0.12 -26.83 -2.78
N VAL A 309 0.29 -25.66 -3.27
CA VAL A 309 1.11 -25.56 -4.49
C VAL A 309 2.57 -25.26 -4.07
N TYR A 310 3.48 -26.03 -4.66
CA TYR A 310 4.92 -25.95 -4.40
C TYR A 310 5.71 -25.93 -5.71
N ILE A 311 6.95 -25.46 -5.64
CA ILE A 311 7.91 -25.56 -6.73
C ILE A 311 8.90 -26.67 -6.38
N VAL A 312 8.90 -27.74 -7.14
CA VAL A 312 9.81 -28.89 -6.95
C VAL A 312 10.75 -28.97 -8.14
N ASN A 313 12.02 -28.77 -7.90
CA ASN A 313 13.06 -28.78 -8.94
C ASN A 313 12.70 -27.87 -10.14
N GLY A 314 12.20 -26.67 -9.84
CA GLY A 314 11.77 -25.70 -10.85
C GLY A 314 10.40 -25.96 -11.51
N ARG A 315 9.66 -27.00 -11.09
CA ARG A 315 8.34 -27.34 -11.65
C ARG A 315 7.24 -27.16 -10.60
N LYS A 316 6.11 -26.62 -11.03
CA LYS A 316 4.91 -26.49 -10.20
C LYS A 316 4.33 -27.88 -9.89
N VAL A 317 4.16 -28.18 -8.61
CA VAL A 317 3.57 -29.44 -8.10
C VAL A 317 2.45 -29.10 -7.12
N ILE A 318 1.35 -29.84 -7.20
CA ILE A 318 0.24 -29.74 -6.25
C ILE A 318 0.39 -30.91 -5.28
N ALA A 319 0.69 -30.63 -4.01
CA ALA A 319 0.60 -31.60 -2.93
C ALA A 319 -0.87 -31.77 -2.53
N ARG A 320 -1.34 -32.99 -2.44
CA ARG A 320 -2.71 -33.36 -2.05
C ARG A 320 -2.74 -33.97 -0.66
#